data_e91fedb7b71dda9c2a3cd004035be9ba
#
_entry.id   e91fedb7b71dda9c2a3cd004035be9ba
#
_cell.length_a   1.000
_cell.length_b   1.000
_cell.length_c   1.000
_cell.angle_alpha   90.00
_cell.angle_beta   90.00
_cell.angle_gamma   90.00
#
_symmetry.space_group_name_H-M   'P 1'
#
loop_
_entity.id
_entity.type
_entity.pdbx_description
1 polymer ?
#
loop_
_entity_poly.entity_id
_entity_poly.type
_entity_poly.pdbx_seq_one_letter_code
_entity_poly.pdbx_strand_id
1 'polypeptide(L)'
;SYGGVFSRLEKLGINIKGIPVEDDGMNINLLSECLEDLKAINIVPRYIYTIPTIQNPTGTIMSKEKRIKLIELAKKYDAPIFEDDCYADLIWGEERPPSIRALDDSKRVIYCGSFSKSIAPGFRLGYLVADWPILSRVLPYKTDAGTGGLEQMVLSEFCENHFFDHL
;
A
#
# COMPACT_ATOMS: atom_id res chain seq x y z
N SER A 1 10.31 -0.02 6.07
CA SER A 1 9.64 0.79 5.03
C SER A 1 10.54 1.01 3.83
N TYR A 2 9.98 1.07 2.63
CA TYR A 2 10.76 1.19 1.39
C TYR A 2 11.49 2.54 1.30
N GLY A 3 12.82 2.53 1.37
CA GLY A 3 13.65 3.74 1.39
C GLY A 3 13.48 4.65 0.17
N GLY A 4 13.13 4.08 -0.99
CA GLY A 4 12.84 4.87 -2.21
C GLY A 4 11.63 5.79 -2.09
N VAL A 5 10.62 5.43 -1.30
CA VAL A 5 9.47 6.29 -1.00
C VAL A 5 9.90 7.46 -0.12
N PHE A 6 10.63 7.18 0.97
CA PHE A 6 11.10 8.22 1.90
C PHE A 6 11.99 9.25 1.23
N SER A 7 12.98 8.82 0.45
CA SER A 7 13.87 9.72 -0.28
C SER A 7 13.11 10.65 -1.23
N ARG A 8 12.01 10.20 -1.83
CA ARG A 8 11.17 11.05 -2.68
C ARG A 8 10.34 12.03 -1.87
N LEU A 9 9.75 11.58 -0.75
CA LEU A 9 8.96 12.44 0.12
C LEU A 9 9.80 13.56 0.74
N GLU A 10 11.02 13.25 1.19
CA GLU A 10 11.99 14.25 1.69
C GLU A 10 12.32 15.30 0.64
N LYS A 11 12.59 14.89 -0.62
CA LYS A 11 12.85 15.82 -1.73
C LYS A 11 11.65 16.74 -2.04
N LEU A 12 10.44 16.29 -1.73
CA LEU A 12 9.22 17.09 -1.86
C LEU A 12 8.92 17.95 -0.62
N GLY A 13 9.79 17.95 0.39
CA GLY A 13 9.59 18.68 1.64
C GLY A 13 8.44 18.15 2.50
N ILE A 14 8.08 16.87 2.34
CA ILE A 14 6.98 16.24 3.09
C ILE A 14 7.53 15.72 4.41
N ASN A 15 6.93 16.13 5.53
CA ASN A 15 7.26 15.64 6.85
C ASN A 15 6.75 14.20 7.03
N ILE A 16 7.62 13.34 7.58
CA ILE A 16 7.32 11.93 7.83
C ILE A 16 7.35 11.68 9.34
N LYS A 17 6.29 11.06 9.83
CA LYS A 17 6.21 10.54 11.21
C LYS A 17 6.32 9.01 11.15
N GLY A 18 7.36 8.44 11.77
CA GLY A 18 7.52 6.99 11.89
C GLY A 18 6.63 6.43 13.00
N ILE A 19 5.94 5.33 12.70
CA ILE A 19 5.19 4.54 13.69
C ILE A 19 5.89 3.20 13.83
N PRO A 20 6.20 2.72 15.06
CA PRO A 20 6.81 1.42 15.31
C PRO A 20 6.01 0.27 14.72
N VAL A 21 6.72 -0.78 14.30
CA VAL A 21 6.14 -2.04 13.83
C VAL A 21 6.40 -3.10 14.90
N GLU A 22 5.36 -3.85 15.24
CA GLU A 22 5.34 -4.99 16.16
C GLU A 22 5.32 -6.31 15.36
N ASP A 23 5.33 -7.44 16.03
CA ASP A 23 5.36 -8.77 15.39
C ASP A 23 4.12 -9.03 14.50
N ASP A 24 2.99 -8.40 14.82
CA ASP A 24 1.72 -8.49 14.09
C ASP A 24 1.36 -7.21 13.32
N GLY A 25 2.36 -6.38 12.97
CA GLY A 25 2.22 -5.19 12.15
C GLY A 25 2.37 -3.86 12.90
N MET A 26 1.89 -2.77 12.32
CA MET A 26 2.00 -1.42 12.87
C MET A 26 1.39 -1.31 14.27
N ASN A 27 2.03 -0.56 15.18
CA ASN A 27 1.45 -0.25 16.48
C ASN A 27 0.31 0.76 16.32
N ILE A 28 -0.92 0.26 16.43
CA ILE A 28 -2.15 1.05 16.21
C ILE A 28 -2.40 2.05 17.33
N ASN A 29 -1.96 1.76 18.57
CA ASN A 29 -2.13 2.68 19.69
C ASN A 29 -1.25 3.92 19.52
N LEU A 30 0.03 3.73 19.20
CA LEU A 30 0.93 4.84 18.90
C LEU A 30 0.53 5.62 17.64
N LEU A 31 -0.05 4.95 16.64
CA LEU A 31 -0.65 5.66 15.51
C LEU A 31 -1.81 6.54 15.96
N SER A 32 -2.71 6.03 16.81
CA SER A 32 -3.84 6.80 17.33
C SER A 32 -3.37 8.04 18.09
N GLU A 33 -2.41 7.89 19.01
CA GLU A 33 -1.80 8.99 19.75
C GLU A 33 -1.19 10.04 18.81
N CYS A 34 -0.42 9.60 17.83
CA CYS A 34 0.17 10.50 16.82
C CYS A 34 -0.90 11.28 16.02
N LEU A 35 -1.99 10.62 15.64
CA LEU A 35 -3.09 11.27 14.93
C LEU A 35 -3.86 12.28 15.82
N GLU A 36 -3.99 12.00 17.12
CA GLU A 36 -4.56 12.93 18.11
C GLU A 36 -3.67 14.17 18.27
N ASP A 37 -2.37 13.99 18.43
CA ASP A 37 -1.39 15.08 18.53
C ASP A 37 -1.43 15.97 17.29
N LEU A 38 -1.44 15.37 16.08
CA LEU A 38 -1.53 16.12 14.83
C LEU A 38 -2.83 16.92 14.75
N LYS A 39 -3.95 16.31 15.14
CA LYS A 39 -5.25 16.99 15.18
C LYS A 39 -5.27 18.17 16.15
N ALA A 40 -4.61 18.04 17.31
CA ALA A 40 -4.53 19.11 18.32
C ALA A 40 -3.84 20.38 17.79
N ILE A 41 -2.95 20.21 16.81
CA ILE A 41 -2.24 21.31 16.14
C ILE A 41 -2.79 21.61 14.73
N ASN A 42 -4.02 21.15 14.43
CA ASN A 42 -4.71 21.35 13.15
C ASN A 42 -3.94 20.83 11.92
N ILE A 43 -3.17 19.74 12.05
CA ILE A 43 -2.52 19.06 10.96
C ILE A 43 -3.32 17.80 10.59
N VAL A 44 -3.74 17.72 9.32
CA VAL A 44 -4.33 16.51 8.75
C VAL A 44 -3.25 15.79 7.93
N PRO A 45 -2.92 14.53 8.24
CA PRO A 45 -1.94 13.77 7.47
C PRO A 45 -2.44 13.53 6.04
N ARG A 46 -1.54 13.61 5.08
CA ARG A 46 -1.86 13.39 3.67
C ARG A 46 -2.29 11.95 3.40
N TYR A 47 -1.64 10.99 4.06
CA TYR A 47 -1.98 9.56 4.05
C TYR A 47 -1.19 8.82 5.12
N ILE A 48 -1.67 7.63 5.46
CA ILE A 48 -0.97 6.65 6.30
C ILE A 48 -0.38 5.62 5.34
N TYR A 49 0.96 5.53 5.25
CA TYR A 49 1.65 4.54 4.42
C TYR A 49 1.92 3.27 5.22
N THR A 50 1.60 2.12 4.64
CA THR A 50 1.93 0.82 5.24
C THR A 50 2.24 -0.24 4.19
N ILE A 51 3.12 -1.20 4.55
CA ILE A 51 3.31 -2.46 3.85
C ILE A 51 2.71 -3.53 4.78
N PRO A 52 1.43 -3.92 4.61
CA PRO A 52 0.75 -4.75 5.59
C PRO A 52 1.09 -6.23 5.49
N THR A 53 1.62 -6.68 4.35
CA THR A 53 1.92 -8.08 4.08
C THR A 53 3.38 -8.22 3.73
N ILE A 54 4.12 -9.01 4.52
CA ILE A 54 5.59 -9.18 4.42
C ILE A 54 6.29 -7.80 4.42
N GLN A 55 6.16 -7.11 5.54
CA GLN A 55 6.69 -5.76 5.71
C GLN A 55 8.19 -5.70 5.44
N ASN A 56 8.63 -4.74 4.65
CA ASN A 56 10.03 -4.50 4.38
C ASN A 56 10.60 -3.47 5.39
N PRO A 57 11.60 -3.81 6.26
CA PRO A 57 12.45 -5.01 6.18
C PRO A 57 12.11 -6.12 7.18
N THR A 58 11.05 -6.01 7.99
CA THR A 58 10.82 -6.88 9.15
C THR A 58 10.25 -8.26 8.79
N GLY A 59 9.62 -8.41 7.61
CA GLY A 59 8.92 -9.63 7.21
C GLY A 59 7.57 -9.84 7.91
N THR A 60 7.14 -8.92 8.79
CA THR A 60 5.90 -9.08 9.55
C THR A 60 4.66 -8.99 8.68
N ILE A 61 3.60 -9.68 9.09
CA ILE A 61 2.28 -9.64 8.46
C ILE A 61 1.31 -9.00 9.44
N MET A 62 0.66 -7.92 9.00
CA MET A 62 -0.33 -7.21 9.81
C MET A 62 -1.57 -8.08 10.00
N SER A 63 -1.97 -8.30 11.25
CA SER A 63 -3.17 -9.05 11.60
C SER A 63 -4.45 -8.40 11.04
N LYS A 64 -5.47 -9.22 10.81
CA LYS A 64 -6.77 -8.74 10.31
C LYS A 64 -7.38 -7.70 11.26
N GLU A 65 -7.25 -7.91 12.55
CA GLU A 65 -7.73 -7.00 13.60
C GLU A 65 -7.08 -5.63 13.50
N LYS A 66 -5.75 -5.58 13.29
CA LYS A 66 -5.03 -4.33 13.11
C LYS A 66 -5.38 -3.63 11.80
N ARG A 67 -5.64 -4.39 10.72
CA ARG A 67 -6.13 -3.82 9.45
C ARG A 67 -7.48 -3.10 9.63
N ILE A 68 -8.41 -3.72 10.36
CA ILE A 68 -9.72 -3.14 10.67
C ILE A 68 -9.56 -1.87 11.51
N LYS A 69 -8.77 -1.92 12.60
CA LYS A 69 -8.51 -0.75 13.45
C LYS A 69 -7.85 0.39 12.68
N LEU A 70 -6.95 0.08 11.74
CA LEU A 70 -6.33 1.09 10.89
C LEU A 70 -7.36 1.80 10.00
N ILE A 71 -8.32 1.06 9.43
CA ILE A 71 -9.44 1.63 8.65
C ILE A 71 -10.30 2.56 9.54
N GLU A 72 -10.60 2.13 10.77
CA GLU A 72 -11.36 2.94 11.72
C GLU A 72 -10.66 4.27 12.04
N LEU A 73 -9.34 4.24 12.29
CA LEU A 73 -8.54 5.45 12.49
C LEU A 73 -8.52 6.33 11.24
N ALA A 74 -8.35 5.74 10.07
CA ALA A 74 -8.39 6.46 8.80
C ALA A 74 -9.72 7.20 8.59
N LYS A 75 -10.85 6.57 8.95
CA LYS A 75 -12.18 7.19 8.95
C LYS A 75 -12.28 8.33 9.98
N LYS A 76 -11.86 8.08 11.23
CA LYS A 76 -11.95 9.04 12.35
C LYS A 76 -11.17 10.33 12.10
N TYR A 77 -10.00 10.23 11.45
CA TYR A 77 -9.07 11.35 11.25
C TYR A 77 -9.03 11.86 9.80
N ASP A 78 -9.89 11.35 8.94
CA ASP A 78 -9.94 11.69 7.49
C ASP A 78 -8.57 11.54 6.80
N ALA A 79 -7.82 10.51 7.18
CA ALA A 79 -6.48 10.21 6.69
C ALA A 79 -6.52 9.00 5.73
N PRO A 80 -6.35 9.16 4.41
CA PRO A 80 -6.31 8.03 3.49
C PRO A 80 -5.20 7.05 3.82
N ILE A 81 -5.38 5.77 3.48
CA ILE A 81 -4.37 4.74 3.62
C ILE A 81 -3.73 4.49 2.26
N PHE A 82 -2.40 4.49 2.19
CA PHE A 82 -1.65 3.98 1.06
C PHE A 82 -1.12 2.59 1.44
N GLU A 83 -1.76 1.56 0.90
CA GLU A 83 -1.42 0.16 1.07
C GLU A 83 -0.44 -0.27 -0.02
N ASP A 84 0.82 -0.47 0.35
CA ASP A 84 1.86 -0.98 -0.53
C ASP A 84 1.97 -2.50 -0.33
N ASP A 85 1.38 -3.26 -1.23
CA ASP A 85 1.21 -4.71 -1.10
C ASP A 85 2.02 -5.51 -2.13
N CYS A 86 3.21 -5.01 -2.45
CA CYS A 86 4.07 -5.58 -3.50
C CYS A 86 4.68 -6.96 -3.16
N TYR A 87 4.53 -7.46 -1.93
CA TYR A 87 5.03 -8.77 -1.48
C TYR A 87 3.91 -9.76 -1.16
N ALA A 88 2.65 -9.39 -1.29
CA ALA A 88 1.51 -10.16 -0.84
C ALA A 88 1.40 -11.57 -1.46
N ASP A 89 1.88 -11.72 -2.68
CA ASP A 89 1.85 -13.00 -3.40
C ASP A 89 3.01 -13.96 -3.00
N LEU A 90 3.86 -13.55 -2.05
CA LEU A 90 5.00 -14.34 -1.57
C LEU A 90 4.74 -15.03 -0.22
N ILE A 91 3.50 -15.22 0.18
CA ILE A 91 3.13 -15.98 1.37
C ILE A 91 3.13 -17.47 1.00
N TRP A 92 3.93 -18.26 1.72
CA TRP A 92 4.00 -19.70 1.56
C TRP A 92 3.49 -20.42 2.81
N GLY A 93 2.55 -21.33 2.62
CA GLY A 93 2.06 -22.23 3.67
C GLY A 93 1.07 -21.64 4.67
N GLU A 94 0.65 -20.39 4.50
CA GLU A 94 -0.35 -19.73 5.32
C GLU A 94 -1.43 -19.06 4.45
N GLU A 95 -2.61 -18.85 5.03
CA GLU A 95 -3.67 -18.11 4.35
C GLU A 95 -3.31 -16.61 4.32
N ARG A 96 -3.34 -16.00 3.12
CA ARG A 96 -3.12 -14.58 2.94
C ARG A 96 -4.24 -13.79 3.60
N PRO A 97 -3.94 -12.89 4.54
CA PRO A 97 -4.97 -11.99 5.08
C PRO A 97 -5.57 -11.11 3.98
N PRO A 98 -6.88 -10.82 4.04
CA PRO A 98 -7.49 -9.92 3.07
C PRO A 98 -6.82 -8.54 3.12
N SER A 99 -6.58 -7.92 1.95
CA SER A 99 -5.99 -6.59 1.88
C SER A 99 -6.81 -5.56 2.65
N ILE A 100 -6.18 -4.48 3.10
CA ILE A 100 -6.89 -3.37 3.75
C ILE A 100 -7.94 -2.80 2.79
N ARG A 101 -7.60 -2.72 1.50
CA ARG A 101 -8.52 -2.28 0.44
C ARG A 101 -9.76 -3.17 0.32
N ALA A 102 -9.61 -4.48 0.48
CA ALA A 102 -10.74 -5.42 0.45
C ALA A 102 -11.65 -5.32 1.68
N LEU A 103 -11.11 -4.87 2.80
CA LEU A 103 -11.85 -4.66 4.06
C LEU A 103 -12.49 -3.25 4.15
N ASP A 104 -12.07 -2.31 3.30
CA ASP A 104 -12.49 -0.91 3.37
C ASP A 104 -13.77 -0.64 2.57
N ASP A 105 -14.81 -0.22 3.24
CA ASP A 105 -16.07 0.29 2.68
C ASP A 105 -16.09 1.82 2.50
N SER A 106 -15.09 2.52 3.05
CA SER A 106 -15.04 3.99 3.10
C SER A 106 -14.40 4.63 1.86
N LYS A 107 -13.85 3.82 0.95
CA LYS A 107 -13.17 4.27 -0.28
C LYS A 107 -11.92 5.13 -0.02
N ARG A 108 -11.28 4.96 1.14
CA ARG A 108 -10.11 5.72 1.55
C ARG A 108 -8.78 5.01 1.31
N VAL A 109 -8.82 3.77 0.86
CA VAL A 109 -7.61 2.97 0.63
C VAL A 109 -7.16 3.06 -0.82
N ILE A 110 -5.91 3.46 -1.02
CA ILE A 110 -5.18 3.38 -2.28
C ILE A 110 -4.31 2.13 -2.19
N TYR A 111 -4.64 1.12 -2.97
CA TYR A 111 -3.88 -0.12 -3.03
C TYR A 111 -2.85 -0.05 -4.16
N CYS A 112 -1.60 -0.39 -3.86
CA CYS A 112 -0.52 -0.49 -4.82
C CYS A 112 0.00 -1.93 -4.87
N GLY A 113 -0.11 -2.57 -6.03
CA GLY A 113 0.45 -3.88 -6.32
C GLY A 113 1.59 -3.81 -7.34
N SER A 114 2.42 -4.85 -7.36
CA SER A 114 3.55 -4.93 -8.27
C SER A 114 3.82 -6.36 -8.70
N PHE A 115 4.11 -6.56 -9.97
CA PHE A 115 4.55 -7.85 -10.51
C PHE A 115 6.07 -8.07 -10.42
N SER A 116 6.79 -7.09 -9.89
CA SER A 116 8.26 -7.16 -9.79
C SER A 116 8.78 -8.24 -8.84
N LYS A 117 7.96 -8.70 -7.90
CA LYS A 117 8.34 -9.69 -6.88
C LYS A 117 7.73 -11.06 -7.14
N SER A 118 6.53 -11.11 -7.69
CA SER A 118 5.81 -12.35 -7.96
C SER A 118 6.09 -12.93 -9.35
N ILE A 119 6.41 -12.10 -10.35
CA ILE A 119 6.64 -12.56 -11.72
C ILE A 119 8.05 -12.18 -12.21
N ALA A 120 8.28 -10.91 -12.57
CA ALA A 120 9.57 -10.49 -13.11
C ALA A 120 9.85 -9.00 -12.85
N PRO A 121 10.96 -8.67 -12.17
CA PRO A 121 11.34 -7.28 -11.93
C PRO A 121 11.66 -6.50 -13.21
N GLY A 122 12.08 -7.19 -14.26
CA GLY A 122 12.42 -6.59 -15.56
C GLY A 122 11.23 -6.00 -16.30
N PHE A 123 10.02 -6.47 -16.08
CA PHE A 123 8.81 -5.95 -16.73
C PHE A 123 8.43 -4.53 -16.29
N ARG A 124 8.89 -4.09 -15.14
CA ARG A 124 8.58 -2.75 -14.59
C ARG A 124 7.09 -2.45 -14.52
N LEU A 125 6.27 -3.46 -14.27
CA LEU A 125 4.82 -3.37 -14.17
C LEU A 125 4.36 -3.33 -12.72
N GLY A 126 3.42 -2.44 -12.44
CA GLY A 126 2.68 -2.33 -11.20
C GLY A 126 1.31 -1.70 -11.48
N TYR A 127 0.46 -1.72 -10.49
CA TYR A 127 -0.90 -1.22 -10.63
C TYR A 127 -1.38 -0.52 -9.37
N LEU A 128 -2.32 0.41 -9.54
CA LEU A 128 -3.05 1.07 -8.47
C LEU A 128 -4.53 0.70 -8.55
N VAL A 129 -5.12 0.41 -7.40
CA VAL A 129 -6.55 0.23 -7.24
C VAL A 129 -7.05 1.26 -6.22
N ALA A 130 -7.87 2.18 -6.67
CA ALA A 130 -8.51 3.19 -5.84
C ALA A 130 -9.82 3.64 -6.48
N ASP A 131 -10.63 4.35 -5.72
CA ASP A 131 -11.86 4.93 -6.24
C ASP A 131 -11.59 6.08 -7.23
N TRP A 132 -12.49 6.25 -8.19
CA TRP A 132 -12.31 7.21 -9.30
C TRP A 132 -11.95 8.64 -8.85
N PRO A 133 -12.54 9.23 -7.79
CA PRO A 133 -12.15 10.56 -7.33
C PRO A 133 -10.66 10.68 -6.94
N ILE A 134 -10.03 9.57 -6.52
CA ILE A 134 -8.58 9.53 -6.23
C ILE A 134 -7.81 9.33 -7.54
N LEU A 135 -8.19 8.34 -8.35
CA LEU A 135 -7.49 8.02 -9.60
C LEU A 135 -7.48 9.21 -10.56
N SER A 136 -8.59 9.93 -10.70
CA SER A 136 -8.69 11.12 -11.56
C SER A 136 -7.72 12.23 -11.18
N ARG A 137 -7.27 12.29 -9.91
CA ARG A 137 -6.26 13.24 -9.44
C ARG A 137 -4.83 12.73 -9.67
N VAL A 138 -4.62 11.42 -9.71
CA VAL A 138 -3.30 10.80 -9.91
C VAL A 138 -2.94 10.73 -11.39
N LEU A 139 -3.89 10.42 -12.26
CA LEU A 139 -3.67 10.23 -13.69
C LEU A 139 -2.95 11.38 -14.40
N PRO A 140 -3.23 12.67 -14.13
CA PRO A 140 -2.51 13.78 -14.75
C PRO A 140 -1.00 13.82 -14.44
N TYR A 141 -0.57 13.15 -13.37
CA TYR A 141 0.86 13.06 -12.98
C TYR A 141 1.57 11.87 -13.63
N LYS A 142 0.86 11.00 -14.34
CA LYS A 142 1.44 9.90 -15.12
C LYS A 142 1.94 10.45 -16.46
N THR A 143 3.17 10.96 -16.44
CA THR A 143 3.80 11.67 -17.58
C THR A 143 4.85 10.82 -18.30
N ASP A 144 4.82 9.49 -18.10
CA ASP A 144 5.79 8.53 -18.63
C ASP A 144 5.46 8.01 -20.04
N ALA A 145 4.58 8.69 -20.77
CA ALA A 145 4.05 8.26 -22.08
C ALA A 145 3.34 6.91 -22.08
N GLY A 146 3.03 6.36 -20.90
CA GLY A 146 2.35 5.08 -20.73
C GLY A 146 3.29 3.95 -20.30
N THR A 147 2.68 2.86 -19.88
CA THR A 147 3.38 1.62 -19.53
C THR A 147 3.68 0.82 -20.79
N GLY A 148 4.82 0.12 -20.87
CA GLY A 148 5.23 -0.66 -22.05
C GLY A 148 4.16 -1.65 -22.53
N GLY A 149 3.77 -1.54 -23.81
CA GLY A 149 2.66 -2.33 -24.36
C GLY A 149 3.02 -3.81 -24.49
N LEU A 150 4.26 -4.12 -24.86
CA LEU A 150 4.72 -5.50 -24.99
C LEU A 150 4.70 -6.23 -23.65
N GLU A 151 5.22 -5.59 -22.61
CA GLU A 151 5.25 -6.15 -21.25
C GLU A 151 3.85 -6.39 -20.71
N GLN A 152 2.92 -5.48 -21.00
CA GLN A 152 1.50 -5.65 -20.61
C GLN A 152 0.86 -6.84 -21.35
N MET A 153 1.12 -7.01 -22.65
CA MET A 153 0.57 -8.13 -23.43
C MET A 153 1.11 -9.47 -22.92
N VAL A 154 2.42 -9.56 -22.68
CA VAL A 154 3.04 -10.78 -22.13
C VAL A 154 2.48 -11.10 -20.76
N LEU A 155 2.32 -10.10 -19.90
CA LEU A 155 1.76 -10.29 -18.57
C LEU A 155 0.29 -10.71 -18.64
N SER A 156 -0.51 -10.13 -19.53
CA SER A 156 -1.93 -10.50 -19.71
C SER A 156 -2.05 -11.97 -20.09
N GLU A 157 -1.30 -12.41 -21.10
CA GLU A 157 -1.28 -13.81 -21.54
C GLU A 157 -0.85 -14.77 -20.40
N PHE A 158 0.18 -14.39 -19.65
CA PHE A 158 0.63 -15.18 -18.51
C PHE A 158 -0.43 -15.25 -17.40
N CYS A 159 -1.07 -14.15 -17.06
CA CYS A 159 -2.11 -14.11 -16.01
C CYS A 159 -3.35 -14.91 -16.39
N GLU A 160 -3.75 -14.90 -17.66
CA GLU A 160 -4.92 -15.64 -18.12
C GLU A 160 -4.71 -17.16 -18.08
N ASN A 161 -3.49 -17.63 -18.36
CA ASN A 161 -3.23 -19.04 -18.59
C ASN A 161 -2.42 -19.73 -17.48
N HIS A 162 -1.60 -18.99 -16.72
CA HIS A 162 -0.57 -19.60 -15.86
C HIS A 162 -0.42 -18.95 -14.48
N PHE A 163 -1.11 -17.85 -14.19
CA PHE A 163 -0.83 -17.08 -12.98
C PHE A 163 -1.02 -17.88 -11.69
N PHE A 164 -2.14 -18.60 -11.57
CA PHE A 164 -2.44 -19.39 -10.37
C PHE A 164 -1.55 -20.62 -10.24
N ASP A 165 -1.06 -21.17 -11.33
CA ASP A 165 -0.13 -22.32 -11.31
C ASP A 165 1.28 -21.86 -10.91
N HIS A 166 1.59 -20.57 -11.11
CA HIS A 166 2.88 -19.98 -10.76
C HIS A 166 2.95 -19.58 -9.27
N LEU A 167 1.85 -19.14 -8.68
CA LEU A 167 1.77 -18.76 -7.27
C LEU A 167 1.56 -19.96 -6.36
#